data_065c0de3ec2b55bbba5320857a5c66e2
#
_entry.id   065c0de3ec2b55bbba5320857a5c66e2
#
_cell.length_a   1.000
_cell.length_b   1.000
_cell.length_c   1.000
_cell.angle_alpha   90.00
_cell.angle_beta   90.00
_cell.angle_gamma   90.00
#
_symmetry.space_group_name_H-M   'P 1'
#
loop_
_entity.id
_entity.type
_entity.pdbx_description
1 polymer ?
#
loop_
_entity_poly.entity_id
_entity_poly.type
_entity_poly.pdbx_seq_one_letter_code
_entity_poly.pdbx_strand_id
1 'polypeptide(L)'
;RLDELEKNRGFRMLMPARHEWPAADIIQAFYGQANVEHAFKNVKNPHHLALRPQFHWTDQKIAVHYFMCVLGYLMAAILLREAKSKAGFTGSMDTLLDTLNSIRLAACIGQTGKRGKPRVTYQLEELDEPQRHLAQALAILEAHLHRPELKGFSVYTSQHS
;
A
#
# COMPACT_ATOMS: atom_id res chain seq x y z
N ARG A 1 50.96 8.88 0.02
CA ARG A 1 49.84 9.21 0.97
C ARG A 1 48.52 9.41 0.25
N LEU A 2 48.47 10.00 -0.96
CA LEU A 2 47.24 10.09 -1.79
C LEU A 2 46.88 8.73 -2.39
N ASP A 3 47.86 7.98 -2.88
CA ASP A 3 47.67 6.64 -3.45
C ASP A 3 47.16 5.61 -2.41
N GLU A 4 47.56 5.75 -1.14
CA GLU A 4 47.06 4.93 -0.05
C GLU A 4 45.60 5.27 0.29
N LEU A 5 45.23 6.55 0.22
CA LEU A 5 43.84 6.99 0.41
C LEU A 5 42.93 6.53 -0.75
N GLU A 6 43.46 6.46 -1.98
CA GLU A 6 42.73 5.96 -3.14
C GLU A 6 42.47 4.45 -3.09
N LYS A 7 43.44 3.67 -2.58
CA LYS A 7 43.28 2.22 -2.37
C LYS A 7 42.15 1.86 -1.40
N ASN A 8 41.83 2.76 -0.46
CA ASN A 8 40.80 2.55 0.54
C ASN A 8 39.43 3.16 0.17
N ARG A 9 39.34 3.82 -1.01
CA ARG A 9 38.06 4.34 -1.51
C ARG A 9 37.13 3.19 -1.84
N GLY A 10 35.90 3.27 -1.29
CA GLY A 10 34.85 2.25 -1.50
C GLY A 10 34.79 1.16 -0.43
N PHE A 11 35.77 1.10 0.49
CA PHE A 11 35.67 0.22 1.66
C PHE A 11 34.87 0.90 2.77
N ARG A 12 34.05 0.10 3.44
CA ARG A 12 33.31 0.49 4.65
C ARG A 12 33.67 -0.47 5.78
N MET A 13 33.92 0.07 6.94
CA MET A 13 34.13 -0.72 8.15
C MET A 13 32.80 -0.83 8.88
N LEU A 14 32.34 -2.05 9.13
CA LEU A 14 31.14 -2.33 9.92
C LEU A 14 31.60 -2.84 11.29
N MET A 15 31.16 -2.15 12.34
CA MET A 15 31.40 -2.54 13.73
C MET A 15 30.09 -2.93 14.38
N PRO A 16 29.78 -4.23 14.52
CA PRO A 16 28.56 -4.66 15.19
C PRO A 16 28.71 -4.53 16.70
N ALA A 17 27.63 -4.19 17.40
CA ALA A 17 27.58 -4.24 18.84
C ALA A 17 27.57 -5.70 19.37
N ARG A 18 27.23 -6.65 18.51
CA ARG A 18 27.22 -8.09 18.81
C ARG A 18 28.42 -8.77 18.15
N HIS A 19 29.42 -9.10 18.95
CA HIS A 19 30.69 -9.68 18.46
C HIS A 19 30.54 -11.13 17.97
N GLU A 20 29.44 -11.80 18.29
CA GLU A 20 29.18 -13.19 17.95
C GLU A 20 28.59 -13.40 16.55
N TRP A 21 28.24 -12.31 15.86
CA TRP A 21 27.61 -12.43 14.55
C TRP A 21 28.61 -12.80 13.46
N PRO A 22 28.27 -13.79 12.60
CA PRO A 22 29.04 -14.06 11.40
C PRO A 22 29.13 -12.83 10.49
N ALA A 23 30.22 -12.68 9.78
CA ALA A 23 30.41 -11.53 8.87
C ALA A 23 29.29 -11.39 7.82
N ALA A 24 28.75 -12.51 7.34
CA ALA A 24 27.63 -12.53 6.39
C ALA A 24 26.36 -11.88 6.98
N ASP A 25 26.03 -12.17 8.24
CA ASP A 25 24.86 -11.62 8.92
C ASP A 25 25.01 -10.13 9.18
N ILE A 26 26.23 -9.67 9.51
CA ILE A 26 26.56 -8.26 9.68
C ILE A 26 26.33 -7.49 8.36
N ILE A 27 26.83 -8.05 7.25
CA ILE A 27 26.66 -7.48 5.92
C ILE A 27 25.17 -7.43 5.54
N GLN A 28 24.45 -8.53 5.77
CA GLN A 28 23.02 -8.61 5.49
C GLN A 28 22.21 -7.61 6.32
N ALA A 29 22.51 -7.48 7.61
CA ALA A 29 21.86 -6.50 8.49
C ALA A 29 22.14 -5.06 8.05
N PHE A 30 23.37 -4.76 7.62
CA PHE A 30 23.73 -3.45 7.10
C PHE A 30 22.93 -3.08 5.84
N TYR A 31 22.84 -3.99 4.88
CA TYR A 31 22.03 -3.77 3.68
C TYR A 31 20.52 -3.79 3.99
N GLY A 32 20.09 -4.51 5.03
CA GLY A 32 18.71 -4.52 5.52
C GLY A 32 18.23 -3.16 6.03
N GLN A 33 19.15 -2.25 6.42
CA GLN A 33 18.81 -0.88 6.84
C GLN A 33 18.05 -0.12 5.76
N ALA A 34 18.40 -0.31 4.49
CA ALA A 34 17.71 0.32 3.37
C ALA A 34 16.21 -0.04 3.32
N ASN A 35 15.84 -1.27 3.72
CA ASN A 35 14.44 -1.68 3.78
C ASN A 35 13.66 -0.92 4.85
N VAL A 36 14.29 -0.62 5.98
CA VAL A 36 13.69 0.16 7.07
C VAL A 36 13.48 1.61 6.62
N GLU A 37 14.48 2.20 5.95
CA GLU A 37 14.37 3.55 5.39
C GLU A 37 13.26 3.63 4.34
N HIS A 38 13.13 2.64 3.46
CA HIS A 38 12.05 2.52 2.49
C HIS A 38 10.68 2.39 3.17
N ALA A 39 10.57 1.60 4.23
CA ALA A 39 9.34 1.46 5.00
C ALA A 39 8.90 2.81 5.56
N PHE A 40 9.80 3.53 6.22
CA PHE A 40 9.49 4.87 6.76
C PHE A 40 9.15 5.89 5.68
N LYS A 41 9.81 5.84 4.51
CA LYS A 41 9.48 6.70 3.37
C LYS A 41 8.05 6.45 2.90
N ASN A 42 7.66 5.19 2.71
CA ASN A 42 6.33 4.82 2.25
C ASN A 42 5.23 5.17 3.26
N VAL A 43 5.46 4.91 4.55
CA VAL A 43 4.50 5.26 5.62
C VAL A 43 4.29 6.77 5.71
N LYS A 44 5.34 7.57 5.46
CA LYS A 44 5.25 9.04 5.48
C LYS A 44 4.69 9.64 4.19
N ASN A 45 4.50 8.85 3.13
CA ASN A 45 3.99 9.35 1.86
C ASN A 45 2.57 9.91 2.03
N PRO A 46 2.34 11.22 1.79
CA PRO A 46 1.04 11.86 2.01
C PRO A 46 -0.03 11.42 1.01
N HIS A 47 0.36 10.83 -0.11
CA HIS A 47 -0.58 10.40 -1.16
C HIS A 47 -1.24 9.06 -0.86
N HIS A 48 -0.63 8.21 -0.04
CA HIS A 48 -1.14 6.87 0.24
C HIS A 48 -1.41 6.63 1.72
N LEU A 49 -0.36 6.52 2.54
CA LEU A 49 -0.51 6.16 3.96
C LEU A 49 -0.62 7.35 4.90
N ALA A 50 -0.15 8.50 4.47
CA ALA A 50 -0.36 9.81 5.07
C ALA A 50 -0.12 9.89 6.61
N LEU A 51 0.98 9.27 7.11
CA LEU A 51 1.36 9.45 8.50
C LEU A 51 1.59 10.93 8.84
N ARG A 52 1.93 11.74 7.85
CA ARG A 52 2.10 13.19 7.95
C ARG A 52 1.29 13.89 6.86
N PRO A 53 0.74 15.09 7.12
CA PRO A 53 0.75 15.84 8.38
C PRO A 53 -0.16 15.24 9.46
N GLN A 54 0.23 15.44 10.73
CA GLN A 54 -0.53 14.94 11.89
C GLN A 54 -1.60 15.96 12.29
N PHE A 55 -2.88 15.58 12.19
CA PHE A 55 -4.03 16.42 12.52
C PHE A 55 -4.72 16.06 13.83
N HIS A 56 -4.24 15.05 14.53
CA HIS A 56 -4.84 14.57 15.78
C HIS A 56 -4.17 15.21 17.00
N TRP A 57 -4.98 15.54 18.00
CA TRP A 57 -4.57 16.32 19.17
C TRP A 57 -4.49 15.51 20.48
N THR A 58 -5.07 14.31 20.50
CA THR A 58 -5.07 13.46 21.69
C THR A 58 -4.18 12.24 21.47
N ASP A 59 -3.48 11.80 22.51
CA ASP A 59 -2.57 10.66 22.46
C ASP A 59 -3.23 9.40 21.92
N GLN A 60 -4.48 9.15 22.34
CA GLN A 60 -5.25 8.00 21.82
C GLN A 60 -5.46 8.08 20.32
N LYS A 61 -5.88 9.24 19.80
CA LYS A 61 -6.12 9.40 18.34
C LYS A 61 -4.82 9.34 17.55
N ILE A 62 -3.73 9.87 18.13
CA ILE A 62 -2.40 9.78 17.55
C ILE A 62 -1.98 8.31 17.47
N ALA A 63 -2.09 7.56 18.55
CA ALA A 63 -1.74 6.14 18.59
C ALA A 63 -2.55 5.31 17.57
N VAL A 64 -3.87 5.54 17.48
CA VAL A 64 -4.73 4.87 16.51
C VAL A 64 -4.33 5.22 15.07
N HIS A 65 -4.05 6.50 14.80
CA HIS A 65 -3.60 6.93 13.47
C HIS A 65 -2.31 6.24 13.06
N TYR A 66 -1.30 6.21 13.94
CA TYR A 66 -0.05 5.52 13.68
C TYR A 66 -0.26 4.02 13.44
N PHE A 67 -1.08 3.39 14.28
CA PHE A 67 -1.42 1.99 14.12
C PHE A 67 -2.05 1.70 12.75
N MET A 68 -3.01 2.53 12.32
CA MET A 68 -3.67 2.39 11.02
C MET A 68 -2.70 2.58 9.85
N CYS A 69 -1.77 3.54 9.95
CA CYS A 69 -0.75 3.74 8.93
C CYS A 69 0.21 2.55 8.82
N VAL A 70 0.63 1.98 9.96
CA VAL A 70 1.50 0.79 9.98
C VAL A 70 0.77 -0.42 9.42
N LEU A 71 -0.50 -0.61 9.81
CA LEU A 71 -1.34 -1.70 9.27
C LEU A 71 -1.54 -1.55 7.76
N GLY A 72 -1.84 -0.33 7.29
CA GLY A 72 -1.97 -0.02 5.86
C GLY A 72 -0.68 -0.33 5.09
N TYR A 73 0.48 0.04 5.65
CA TYR A 73 1.78 -0.31 5.07
C TYR A 73 2.00 -1.82 4.98
N LEU A 74 1.67 -2.56 6.04
CA LEU A 74 1.79 -4.02 6.05
C LEU A 74 0.94 -4.65 4.95
N MET A 75 -0.31 -4.22 4.83
CA MET A 75 -1.22 -4.68 3.77
C MET A 75 -0.68 -4.36 2.37
N ALA A 76 -0.20 -3.13 2.16
CA ALA A 76 0.40 -2.71 0.89
C ALA A 76 1.68 -3.51 0.55
N ALA A 77 2.51 -3.83 1.55
CA ALA A 77 3.72 -4.63 1.38
C ALA A 77 3.38 -6.09 1.00
N ILE A 78 2.36 -6.68 1.62
CA ILE A 78 1.85 -8.01 1.27
C ILE A 78 1.33 -8.00 -0.17
N LEU A 79 0.53 -6.99 -0.51
CA LEU A 79 -0.04 -6.83 -1.84
C LEU A 79 1.04 -6.68 -2.92
N LEU A 80 2.08 -5.88 -2.65
CA LEU A 80 3.22 -5.73 -3.55
C LEU A 80 3.98 -7.04 -3.74
N ARG A 81 4.16 -7.82 -2.67
CA ARG A 81 4.77 -9.15 -2.75
C ARG A 81 3.96 -10.09 -3.62
N GLU A 82 2.64 -10.11 -3.44
CA GLU A 82 1.73 -10.94 -4.24
C GLU A 82 1.72 -10.49 -5.71
N ALA A 83 1.69 -9.19 -5.98
CA ALA A 83 1.76 -8.64 -7.33
C ALA A 83 3.07 -9.03 -8.04
N LYS A 84 4.20 -8.95 -7.33
CA LYS A 84 5.50 -9.37 -7.87
C LYS A 84 5.56 -10.86 -8.16
N SER A 85 5.02 -11.70 -7.28
CA SER A 85 5.09 -13.16 -7.44
C SER A 85 4.10 -13.70 -8.46
N LYS A 86 2.88 -13.15 -8.53
CA LYS A 86 1.80 -13.68 -9.37
C LYS A 86 1.67 -12.98 -10.72
N ALA A 87 1.90 -11.65 -10.75
CA ALA A 87 1.78 -10.84 -11.97
C ALA A 87 3.13 -10.43 -12.57
N GLY A 88 4.27 -10.81 -11.97
CA GLY A 88 5.58 -10.33 -12.43
C GLY A 88 5.73 -8.80 -12.34
N PHE A 89 5.00 -8.15 -11.44
CA PHE A 89 5.00 -6.71 -11.31
C PHE A 89 6.38 -6.19 -10.89
N THR A 90 6.94 -5.25 -11.65
CA THR A 90 8.29 -4.70 -11.41
C THR A 90 8.28 -3.29 -10.82
N GLY A 91 7.09 -2.68 -10.69
CA GLY A 91 6.93 -1.33 -10.19
C GLY A 91 7.16 -1.16 -8.69
N SER A 92 7.13 0.09 -8.24
CA SER A 92 7.18 0.47 -6.83
C SER A 92 5.84 0.24 -6.12
N MET A 93 5.82 0.39 -4.81
CA MET A 93 4.58 0.37 -4.03
C MET A 93 3.62 1.48 -4.45
N ASP A 94 4.13 2.69 -4.67
CA ASP A 94 3.33 3.83 -5.12
C ASP A 94 2.69 3.54 -6.48
N THR A 95 3.47 3.03 -7.44
CA THR A 95 2.97 2.64 -8.76
C THR A 95 1.88 1.57 -8.68
N LEU A 96 2.06 0.58 -7.78
CA LEU A 96 1.04 -0.46 -7.56
C LEU A 96 -0.26 0.15 -7.03
N LEU A 97 -0.16 0.98 -5.99
CA LEU A 97 -1.33 1.60 -5.37
C LEU A 97 -2.05 2.54 -6.34
N ASP A 98 -1.31 3.32 -7.13
CA ASP A 98 -1.87 4.19 -8.18
C ASP A 98 -2.59 3.37 -9.25
N THR A 99 -1.98 2.28 -9.72
CA THR A 99 -2.60 1.38 -10.70
C THR A 99 -3.88 0.76 -10.17
N LEU A 100 -3.88 0.29 -8.92
CA LEU A 100 -5.08 -0.28 -8.30
C LEU A 100 -6.15 0.78 -8.02
N ASN A 101 -5.76 2.00 -7.64
CA ASN A 101 -6.68 3.11 -7.41
C ASN A 101 -7.34 3.61 -8.71
N SER A 102 -6.71 3.36 -9.85
CA SER A 102 -7.29 3.69 -11.17
C SER A 102 -8.38 2.69 -11.62
N ILE A 103 -8.46 1.52 -10.97
CA ILE A 103 -9.54 0.54 -11.22
C ILE A 103 -10.81 1.03 -10.53
N ARG A 104 -11.80 1.45 -11.32
CA ARG A 104 -13.02 2.06 -10.82
C ARG A 104 -14.21 1.12 -10.93
N LEU A 105 -15.11 1.27 -9.97
CA LEU A 105 -16.40 0.58 -9.96
C LEU A 105 -17.52 1.59 -10.24
N ALA A 106 -18.12 1.48 -11.41
CA ALA A 106 -19.25 2.31 -11.82
C ALA A 106 -20.55 1.82 -11.18
N ALA A 107 -21.32 2.72 -10.60
CA ALA A 107 -22.68 2.44 -10.11
C ALA A 107 -23.70 2.83 -11.18
N CYS A 108 -24.30 1.85 -11.84
CA CYS A 108 -25.33 2.07 -12.86
C CYS A 108 -26.71 2.10 -12.19
N ILE A 109 -27.37 3.24 -12.27
CA ILE A 109 -28.72 3.44 -11.71
C ILE A 109 -29.75 3.23 -12.81
N GLY A 110 -30.48 2.11 -12.72
CA GLY A 110 -31.57 1.80 -13.64
C GLY A 110 -32.85 2.58 -13.28
N GLN A 111 -33.45 3.24 -14.28
CA GLN A 111 -34.79 3.83 -14.11
C GLN A 111 -35.83 2.71 -14.06
N THR A 112 -36.43 2.51 -12.90
CA THR A 112 -37.63 1.68 -12.78
C THR A 112 -38.84 2.57 -13.03
N GLY A 113 -39.58 2.31 -14.11
CA GLY A 113 -40.81 3.05 -14.47
C GLY A 113 -41.95 2.92 -13.45
N LYS A 114 -41.72 2.37 -12.28
CA LYS A 114 -42.66 2.22 -11.16
C LYS A 114 -42.12 2.90 -9.92
N ARG A 115 -43.03 3.46 -9.11
CA ARG A 115 -42.74 4.07 -7.81
C ARG A 115 -41.99 3.05 -6.92
N GLY A 116 -40.68 3.16 -6.83
CA GLY A 116 -39.80 2.28 -6.03
C GLY A 116 -38.38 2.81 -6.00
N LYS A 117 -37.53 2.23 -5.12
CA LYS A 117 -36.11 2.56 -5.06
C LYS A 117 -35.45 2.15 -6.39
N PRO A 118 -34.60 2.99 -7.00
CA PRO A 118 -33.89 2.66 -8.21
C PRO A 118 -33.00 1.42 -8.00
N ARG A 119 -32.93 0.56 -9.00
CA ARG A 119 -32.03 -0.59 -8.98
C ARG A 119 -30.63 -0.10 -9.28
N VAL A 120 -29.71 -0.32 -8.35
CA VAL A 120 -28.31 -0.01 -8.54
C VAL A 120 -27.56 -1.31 -8.88
N THR A 121 -26.87 -1.31 -10.02
CA THR A 121 -25.96 -2.37 -10.43
C THR A 121 -24.54 -1.81 -10.47
N TYR A 122 -23.57 -2.62 -10.05
CA TYR A 122 -22.17 -2.23 -10.04
C TYR A 122 -21.43 -2.96 -11.16
N GLN A 123 -20.66 -2.24 -11.95
CA GLN A 123 -19.80 -2.77 -13.01
C GLN A 123 -18.42 -2.18 -12.91
N LEU A 124 -17.39 -3.00 -13.15
CA LEU A 124 -16.05 -2.48 -13.35
C LEU A 124 -15.99 -1.68 -14.64
N GLU A 125 -15.34 -0.52 -14.60
CA GLU A 125 -15.02 0.24 -15.80
C GLU A 125 -14.08 -0.57 -16.70
N GLU A 126 -13.96 -0.16 -17.95
CA GLU A 126 -13.04 -0.79 -18.89
C GLU A 126 -11.60 -0.67 -18.36
N LEU A 127 -10.94 -1.83 -18.27
CA LEU A 127 -9.57 -1.94 -17.77
C LEU A 127 -8.60 -1.98 -18.94
N ASP A 128 -7.50 -1.25 -18.82
CA ASP A 128 -6.36 -1.42 -19.71
C ASP A 128 -5.66 -2.77 -19.48
N GLU A 129 -4.76 -3.18 -20.39
CA GLU A 129 -4.07 -4.46 -20.27
C GLU A 129 -3.25 -4.63 -18.99
N PRO A 130 -2.45 -3.64 -18.52
CA PRO A 130 -1.75 -3.73 -17.25
C PRO A 130 -2.67 -3.87 -16.05
N GLN A 131 -3.77 -3.10 -15.99
CA GLN A 131 -4.77 -3.17 -14.93
C GLN A 131 -5.47 -4.52 -14.93
N ARG A 132 -5.87 -5.02 -16.10
CA ARG A 132 -6.54 -6.32 -16.24
C ARG A 132 -5.66 -7.47 -15.79
N HIS A 133 -4.41 -7.49 -16.24
CA HIS A 133 -3.43 -8.51 -15.85
C HIS A 133 -3.20 -8.52 -14.33
N LEU A 134 -3.00 -7.34 -13.74
CA LEU A 134 -2.82 -7.18 -12.30
C LEU A 134 -4.07 -7.59 -11.50
N ALA A 135 -5.26 -7.13 -11.94
CA ALA A 135 -6.53 -7.43 -11.29
C ALA A 135 -6.87 -8.93 -11.35
N GLN A 136 -6.54 -9.60 -12.45
CA GLN A 136 -6.72 -11.04 -12.60
C GLN A 136 -5.76 -11.80 -11.69
N ALA A 137 -4.47 -11.45 -11.68
CA ALA A 137 -3.46 -12.11 -10.86
C ALA A 137 -3.73 -11.98 -9.35
N LEU A 138 -4.32 -10.86 -8.93
CA LEU A 138 -4.70 -10.58 -7.54
C LEU A 138 -6.13 -11.01 -7.20
N ALA A 139 -6.86 -11.65 -8.12
CA ALA A 139 -8.25 -12.09 -7.96
C ALA A 139 -9.22 -10.94 -7.57
N ILE A 140 -8.99 -9.73 -8.09
CA ILE A 140 -9.80 -8.55 -7.76
C ILE A 140 -11.03 -8.46 -8.68
N LEU A 141 -10.99 -9.05 -9.89
CA LEU A 141 -12.05 -8.90 -10.90
C LEU A 141 -13.45 -9.27 -10.40
N GLU A 142 -13.53 -10.26 -9.52
CA GLU A 142 -14.80 -10.71 -8.95
C GLU A 142 -15.06 -10.17 -7.54
N ALA A 143 -14.13 -9.44 -6.95
CA ALA A 143 -14.24 -8.94 -5.58
C ALA A 143 -15.46 -8.05 -5.36
N HIS A 144 -15.91 -7.32 -6.40
CA HIS A 144 -17.13 -6.49 -6.34
C HIS A 144 -18.41 -7.30 -6.24
N LEU A 145 -18.41 -8.57 -6.68
CA LEU A 145 -19.57 -9.48 -6.60
C LEU A 145 -19.75 -10.04 -5.18
N HIS A 146 -18.66 -10.12 -4.43
CA HIS A 146 -18.61 -10.69 -3.07
C HIS A 146 -18.37 -9.59 -2.03
N ARG A 147 -18.95 -8.43 -2.24
CA ARG A 147 -18.79 -7.29 -1.32
C ARG A 147 -19.31 -7.66 0.07
N PRO A 148 -18.48 -7.62 1.12
CA PRO A 148 -18.96 -7.91 2.47
C PRO A 148 -20.03 -6.89 2.83
N GLU A 149 -21.23 -7.38 3.22
CA GLU A 149 -22.24 -6.50 3.81
C GLU A 149 -21.71 -5.98 5.15
N LEU A 150 -21.33 -4.72 5.19
CA LEU A 150 -20.96 -4.05 6.42
C LEU A 150 -22.24 -3.80 7.25
N LYS A 151 -22.74 -4.84 7.89
CA LYS A 151 -23.87 -4.73 8.82
C LYS A 151 -23.43 -3.86 9.99
N GLY A 152 -24.07 -2.72 10.17
CA GLY A 152 -23.86 -1.81 11.29
C GLY A 152 -23.06 -0.55 11.00
N PHE A 153 -22.50 -0.36 9.81
CA PHE A 153 -22.00 0.95 9.39
C PHE A 153 -23.12 1.73 8.72
N SER A 154 -23.75 2.63 9.47
CA SER A 154 -24.56 3.69 8.89
C SER A 154 -23.64 4.58 8.08
N VAL A 155 -23.71 4.49 6.77
CA VAL A 155 -23.16 5.54 5.90
C VAL A 155 -24.02 6.77 6.23
N TYR A 156 -23.44 7.79 6.83
CA TYR A 156 -24.06 9.08 7.00
C TYR A 156 -24.41 9.61 5.61
N THR A 157 -25.60 9.32 5.14
CA THR A 157 -26.24 10.11 4.11
C THR A 157 -26.58 11.45 4.78
N SER A 158 -25.75 12.47 4.54
CA SER A 158 -26.11 13.84 4.85
C SER A 158 -27.40 14.15 4.11
N GLN A 159 -28.51 14.08 4.83
CA GLN A 159 -29.76 14.72 4.40
C GLN A 159 -29.52 16.22 4.55
N HIS A 160 -29.14 16.85 3.47
CA HIS A 160 -29.35 18.29 3.32
C HIS A 160 -30.80 18.48 2.86
N SER A 161 -31.63 18.89 3.83
CA SER A 161 -32.90 19.53 3.59
C SER A 161 -32.68 20.91 2.97
#